data_99bb6e8972f663febd41b4fd12794cf4
#
_entry.id   99bb6e8972f663febd41b4fd12794cf4
#
_cell.length_a   1.000
_cell.length_b   1.000
_cell.length_c   1.000
_cell.angle_alpha   90.00
_cell.angle_beta   90.00
_cell.angle_gamma   90.00
#
_symmetry.space_group_name_H-M   'P 1'
#
loop_
_entity.id
_entity.type
_entity.pdbx_description
1 polymer ?
#
loop_
_entity_poly.entity_id
_entity_poly.type
_entity_poly.pdbx_seq_one_letter_code
_entity_poly.pdbx_strand_id
1 'polypeptide(L)'
;MARRDQPIGVFDSGVGGLTVLRELRKQLPDEPTIYLGDEARMPYGERDREEVVRFTREAMAWFEARDCKLVVIACNTATAAALETVREEARVPIIGVIRPGAAAAISATQRRAVGVLATTLTVRSGAYVRAVRDLDPFVDVIQKACPKLVPLVEAGKADSPEALEAVREYVAPLVSEGAAVSPGVDTLLLGCTHYPLLRSAVAAVAGPGVRVVDSAAT
;
A
#
# COMPACT_ATOMS: atom_id res chain seq x y z
N MET A 1 15.54 10.95 -24.16
CA MET A 1 16.12 10.70 -22.83
C MET A 1 15.43 11.61 -21.82
N ALA A 2 15.01 11.08 -20.68
CA ALA A 2 14.45 11.90 -19.59
C ALA A 2 15.50 12.87 -19.07
N ARG A 3 15.10 14.15 -18.85
CA ARG A 3 16.00 15.19 -18.35
C ARG A 3 16.00 15.16 -16.82
N ARG A 4 17.12 15.50 -16.19
CA ARG A 4 17.26 15.51 -14.72
C ARG A 4 16.29 16.48 -14.03
N ASP A 5 15.93 17.56 -14.70
CA ASP A 5 15.03 18.62 -14.23
C ASP A 5 13.53 18.26 -14.34
N GLN A 6 13.18 17.14 -15.02
CA GLN A 6 11.80 16.68 -15.10
C GLN A 6 11.35 16.06 -13.76
N PRO A 7 10.09 16.32 -13.32
CA PRO A 7 9.63 15.85 -12.02
C PRO A 7 9.31 14.36 -11.99
N ILE A 8 9.35 13.77 -10.78
CA ILE A 8 8.75 12.49 -10.47
C ILE A 8 7.29 12.74 -10.08
N GLY A 9 6.35 12.11 -10.79
CA GLY A 9 4.94 12.09 -10.43
C GLY A 9 4.68 11.11 -9.30
N VAL A 10 3.85 11.48 -8.31
CA VAL A 10 3.41 10.59 -7.23
C VAL A 10 1.88 10.63 -7.18
N PHE A 11 1.25 9.50 -7.41
CA PHE A 11 -0.20 9.34 -7.49
C PHE A 11 -0.77 8.56 -6.31
N ASP A 12 -1.80 9.09 -5.69
CA ASP A 12 -2.62 8.39 -4.71
C ASP A 12 -4.11 8.70 -4.89
N SER A 13 -4.98 7.88 -4.32
CA SER A 13 -6.43 8.13 -4.31
C SER A 13 -6.85 9.28 -3.38
N GLY A 14 -5.97 9.75 -2.50
CA GLY A 14 -6.25 10.81 -1.54
C GLY A 14 -4.97 11.41 -0.96
N VAL A 15 -4.94 11.64 0.36
CA VAL A 15 -3.80 12.21 1.07
C VAL A 15 -2.83 11.17 1.65
N GLY A 16 -3.24 9.91 1.72
CA GLY A 16 -2.44 8.83 2.31
C GLY A 16 -1.07 8.64 1.63
N GLY A 17 -1.01 8.86 0.32
CA GLY A 17 0.22 8.77 -0.47
C GLY A 17 1.30 9.80 -0.12
N LEU A 18 0.98 10.83 0.69
CA LEU A 18 1.98 11.74 1.25
C LEU A 18 2.99 11.00 2.13
N THR A 19 2.64 9.83 2.67
CA THR A 19 3.59 8.95 3.38
C THR A 19 4.69 8.47 2.45
N VAL A 20 4.33 8.03 1.24
CA VAL A 20 5.28 7.61 0.20
C VAL A 20 6.09 8.80 -0.34
N LEU A 21 5.42 9.93 -0.61
CA LEU A 21 6.10 11.15 -1.05
C LEU A 21 7.17 11.61 -0.04
N ARG A 22 6.86 11.54 1.25
CA ARG A 22 7.81 11.91 2.32
C ARG A 22 9.06 11.04 2.28
N GLU A 23 8.91 9.73 2.13
CA GLU A 23 10.06 8.82 2.05
C GLU A 23 10.86 9.02 0.75
N LEU A 24 10.17 9.23 -0.37
CA LEU A 24 10.82 9.55 -1.63
C LEU A 24 11.70 10.82 -1.51
N ARG A 25 11.16 11.88 -0.91
CA ARG A 25 11.91 13.15 -0.70
C ARG A 25 13.08 13.04 0.28
N LYS A 26 13.01 12.11 1.23
CA LYS A 26 14.15 11.82 2.12
C LYS A 26 15.31 11.16 1.37
N GLN A 27 14.98 10.22 0.48
CA GLN A 27 15.98 9.45 -0.27
C GLN A 27 16.51 10.21 -1.50
N LEU A 28 15.68 11.04 -2.09
CA LEU A 28 15.95 11.81 -3.30
C LEU A 28 15.60 13.29 -3.09
N PRO A 29 16.31 14.01 -2.20
CA PRO A 29 15.93 15.36 -1.79
C PRO A 29 16.01 16.41 -2.92
N ASP A 30 16.87 16.18 -3.90
CA ASP A 30 17.09 17.10 -5.03
C ASP A 30 16.16 16.83 -6.24
N GLU A 31 15.34 15.77 -6.17
CA GLU A 31 14.43 15.44 -7.26
C GLU A 31 13.13 16.26 -7.17
N PRO A 32 12.78 17.02 -8.22
CA PRO A 32 11.49 17.69 -8.26
C PRO A 32 10.36 16.66 -8.27
N THR A 33 9.31 16.93 -7.50
CA THR A 33 8.17 16.02 -7.37
C THR A 33 6.85 16.75 -7.61
N ILE A 34 5.90 16.07 -8.25
CA ILE A 34 4.51 16.52 -8.38
C ILE A 34 3.61 15.45 -7.75
N TYR A 35 2.75 15.84 -6.82
CA TYR A 35 1.78 14.96 -6.18
C TYR A 35 0.38 15.18 -6.75
N LEU A 36 -0.33 14.10 -7.02
CA LEU A 36 -1.76 14.09 -7.37
C LEU A 36 -2.50 13.15 -6.44
N GLY A 37 -3.39 13.70 -5.61
CA GLY A 37 -4.37 12.97 -4.81
C GLY A 37 -5.76 13.11 -5.43
N ASP A 38 -6.41 12.00 -5.75
CA ASP A 38 -7.77 11.97 -6.33
C ASP A 38 -8.85 11.97 -5.23
N GLU A 39 -8.88 13.02 -4.43
CA GLU A 39 -9.82 13.16 -3.31
C GLU A 39 -11.28 13.15 -3.74
N ALA A 40 -11.57 13.61 -4.96
CA ALA A 40 -12.95 13.68 -5.46
C ALA A 40 -13.59 12.29 -5.63
N ARG A 41 -12.77 11.23 -5.81
CA ARG A 41 -13.25 9.88 -6.08
C ARG A 41 -12.84 8.85 -5.03
N MET A 42 -12.14 9.27 -3.98
CA MET A 42 -11.79 8.40 -2.85
C MET A 42 -13.05 7.94 -2.08
N PRO A 43 -12.97 6.80 -1.35
CA PRO A 43 -11.88 5.84 -1.32
C PRO A 43 -11.93 4.86 -2.50
N TYR A 44 -10.77 4.40 -2.97
CA TYR A 44 -10.67 3.41 -4.06
C TYR A 44 -10.89 1.97 -3.60
N GLY A 45 -10.76 1.71 -2.31
CA GLY A 45 -10.69 0.37 -1.74
C GLY A 45 -11.92 -0.50 -1.93
N GLU A 46 -13.11 0.12 -2.07
CA GLU A 46 -14.40 -0.55 -2.23
C GLU A 46 -14.99 -0.37 -3.64
N ARG A 47 -14.24 0.23 -4.57
CA ARG A 47 -14.67 0.44 -5.95
C ARG A 47 -14.44 -0.79 -6.81
N ASP A 48 -15.10 -0.82 -7.97
CA ASP A 48 -14.83 -1.83 -8.99
C ASP A 48 -13.45 -1.60 -9.64
N ARG A 49 -12.82 -2.71 -10.07
CA ARG A 49 -11.49 -2.68 -10.68
C ARG A 49 -11.45 -1.77 -11.91
N GLU A 50 -12.47 -1.84 -12.75
CA GLU A 50 -12.59 -1.08 -14.01
C GLU A 50 -12.63 0.43 -13.74
N GLU A 51 -13.31 0.87 -12.69
CA GLU A 51 -13.32 2.27 -12.29
C GLU A 51 -11.92 2.73 -11.88
N VAL A 52 -11.24 1.94 -11.03
CA VAL A 52 -9.89 2.27 -10.55
C VAL A 52 -8.88 2.29 -11.70
N VAL A 53 -9.00 1.37 -12.67
CA VAL A 53 -8.17 1.39 -13.90
C VAL A 53 -8.41 2.67 -14.69
N ARG A 54 -9.67 3.06 -14.91
CA ARG A 54 -10.01 4.31 -15.62
C ARG A 54 -9.42 5.53 -14.91
N PHE A 55 -9.60 5.66 -13.61
CA PHE A 55 -9.09 6.79 -12.82
C PHE A 55 -7.55 6.85 -12.86
N THR A 56 -6.91 5.69 -12.78
CA THR A 56 -5.45 5.62 -12.87
C THR A 56 -4.95 6.02 -14.25
N ARG A 57 -5.62 5.62 -15.35
CA ARG A 57 -5.29 6.10 -16.71
C ARG A 57 -5.37 7.62 -16.83
N GLU A 58 -6.45 8.20 -16.29
CA GLU A 58 -6.61 9.67 -16.29
C GLU A 58 -5.48 10.36 -15.53
N ALA A 59 -5.07 9.81 -14.37
CA ALA A 59 -3.94 10.31 -13.62
C ALA A 59 -2.62 10.17 -14.41
N MET A 60 -2.38 9.06 -15.09
CA MET A 60 -1.16 8.87 -15.91
C MET A 60 -1.11 9.90 -17.05
N ALA A 61 -2.20 10.11 -17.78
CA ALA A 61 -2.29 11.13 -18.81
C ALA A 61 -2.02 12.55 -18.25
N TRP A 62 -2.49 12.82 -17.03
CA TRP A 62 -2.25 14.09 -16.36
C TRP A 62 -0.76 14.32 -16.03
N PHE A 63 -0.02 13.28 -15.61
CA PHE A 63 1.42 13.34 -15.36
C PHE A 63 2.22 13.44 -16.66
N GLU A 64 1.83 12.73 -17.71
CA GLU A 64 2.46 12.82 -19.03
C GLU A 64 2.37 14.25 -19.61
N ALA A 65 1.20 14.89 -19.45
CA ALA A 65 1.00 16.27 -19.89
C ALA A 65 1.85 17.29 -19.09
N ARG A 66 2.47 16.87 -17.99
CA ARG A 66 3.38 17.68 -17.14
C ARG A 66 4.84 17.26 -17.26
N ASP A 67 5.16 16.52 -18.29
CA ASP A 67 6.53 16.06 -18.59
C ASP A 67 7.20 15.32 -17.41
N CYS A 68 6.44 14.56 -16.61
CA CYS A 68 7.01 13.73 -15.59
C CYS A 68 7.93 12.65 -16.22
N LYS A 69 9.14 12.50 -15.67
CA LYS A 69 10.11 11.48 -16.14
C LYS A 69 9.82 10.06 -15.65
N LEU A 70 9.04 9.95 -14.58
CA LEU A 70 8.68 8.71 -13.90
C LEU A 70 7.40 8.97 -13.11
N VAL A 71 6.54 7.96 -12.94
CA VAL A 71 5.39 8.04 -12.02
C VAL A 71 5.45 6.91 -11.00
N VAL A 72 5.27 7.27 -9.72
CA VAL A 72 5.09 6.34 -8.61
C VAL A 72 3.60 6.28 -8.27
N ILE A 73 2.99 5.10 -8.43
CA ILE A 73 1.63 4.85 -7.92
C ILE A 73 1.75 4.48 -6.44
N ALA A 74 1.57 5.47 -5.57
CA ALA A 74 1.64 5.32 -4.12
C ALA A 74 0.43 4.56 -3.56
N CYS A 75 -0.75 4.70 -4.18
CA CYS A 75 -1.96 3.99 -3.80
C CYS A 75 -1.80 2.49 -4.01
N ASN A 76 -1.92 1.71 -2.93
CA ASN A 76 -1.86 0.23 -3.01
C ASN A 76 -3.01 -0.33 -3.84
N THR A 77 -4.22 0.24 -3.69
CA THR A 77 -5.40 -0.19 -4.45
C THR A 77 -5.23 0.08 -5.94
N ALA A 78 -4.76 1.26 -6.32
CA ALA A 78 -4.49 1.59 -7.73
C ALA A 78 -3.34 0.73 -8.29
N THR A 79 -2.27 0.50 -7.52
CA THR A 79 -1.20 -0.43 -7.90
C THR A 79 -1.76 -1.83 -8.15
N ALA A 80 -2.59 -2.35 -7.23
CA ALA A 80 -3.16 -3.70 -7.33
C ALA A 80 -4.10 -3.88 -8.52
N ALA A 81 -4.90 -2.86 -8.82
CA ALA A 81 -5.94 -2.92 -9.84
C ALA A 81 -5.46 -2.56 -11.25
N ALA A 82 -4.54 -1.59 -11.36
CA ALA A 82 -4.29 -0.89 -12.62
C ALA A 82 -2.84 -0.95 -13.11
N LEU A 83 -1.83 -1.23 -12.25
CA LEU A 83 -0.42 -1.08 -12.60
C LEU A 83 -0.04 -1.75 -13.91
N GLU A 84 -0.38 -3.02 -14.10
CA GLU A 84 -0.03 -3.78 -15.31
C GLU A 84 -0.62 -3.11 -16.55
N THR A 85 -1.91 -2.76 -16.49
CA THR A 85 -2.62 -2.12 -17.60
C THR A 85 -2.01 -0.76 -17.97
N VAL A 86 -1.81 0.11 -16.98
CA VAL A 86 -1.30 1.46 -17.28
C VAL A 86 0.19 1.47 -17.66
N ARG A 87 0.95 0.49 -17.20
CA ARG A 87 2.37 0.33 -17.56
C ARG A 87 2.57 -0.01 -19.03
N GLU A 88 1.66 -0.83 -19.60
CA GLU A 88 1.67 -1.18 -21.02
C GLU A 88 1.31 0.00 -21.93
N GLU A 89 0.49 0.92 -21.43
CA GLU A 89 -0.03 2.07 -22.17
C GLU A 89 0.85 3.32 -22.03
N ALA A 90 1.62 3.44 -20.96
CA ALA A 90 2.33 4.66 -20.59
C ALA A 90 3.60 4.90 -21.44
N ARG A 91 3.91 6.17 -21.65
CA ARG A 91 5.13 6.63 -22.33
C ARG A 91 6.31 6.81 -21.37
N VAL A 92 6.04 6.82 -20.07
CA VAL A 92 7.05 7.00 -19.01
C VAL A 92 7.07 5.77 -18.09
N PRO A 93 8.19 5.46 -17.45
CA PRO A 93 8.25 4.38 -16.46
C PRO A 93 7.23 4.58 -15.33
N ILE A 94 6.55 3.51 -14.93
CA ILE A 94 5.61 3.50 -13.80
C ILE A 94 6.07 2.47 -12.77
N ILE A 95 6.15 2.91 -11.52
CA ILE A 95 6.49 2.07 -10.37
C ILE A 95 5.29 1.99 -9.43
N GLY A 96 4.94 0.80 -8.97
CA GLY A 96 3.91 0.58 -7.94
C GLY A 96 4.52 0.13 -6.63
N VAL A 97 3.82 0.38 -5.52
CA VAL A 97 4.33 0.14 -4.15
C VAL A 97 4.15 -1.28 -3.63
N ILE A 98 3.45 -2.17 -4.34
CA ILE A 98 3.19 -3.53 -3.85
C ILE A 98 4.47 -4.38 -3.82
N ARG A 99 5.26 -4.37 -4.89
CA ARG A 99 6.49 -5.19 -4.97
C ARG A 99 7.54 -4.76 -3.93
N PRO A 100 7.85 -3.46 -3.73
CA PRO A 100 8.70 -3.01 -2.62
C PRO A 100 8.17 -3.43 -1.26
N GLY A 101 6.87 -3.23 -0.99
CA GLY A 101 6.24 -3.65 0.26
C GLY A 101 6.34 -5.16 0.51
N ALA A 102 6.15 -5.99 -0.52
CA ALA A 102 6.34 -7.44 -0.43
C ALA A 102 7.79 -7.81 -0.10
N ALA A 103 8.78 -7.16 -0.75
CA ALA A 103 10.19 -7.38 -0.47
C ALA A 103 10.55 -7.01 0.99
N ALA A 104 10.03 -5.90 1.51
CA ALA A 104 10.23 -5.51 2.90
C ALA A 104 9.64 -6.53 3.89
N ALA A 105 8.44 -7.04 3.60
CA ALA A 105 7.81 -8.05 4.45
C ALA A 105 8.60 -9.37 4.47
N ILE A 106 9.10 -9.80 3.31
CA ILE A 106 9.98 -10.99 3.20
C ILE A 106 11.27 -10.78 3.99
N SER A 107 11.88 -9.61 3.87
CA SER A 107 13.11 -9.28 4.61
C SER A 107 12.89 -9.21 6.13
N ALA A 108 11.69 -8.89 6.56
CA ALA A 108 11.33 -8.76 7.97
C ALA A 108 10.97 -10.08 8.63
N THR A 109 10.31 -11.01 7.91
CA THR A 109 9.83 -12.27 8.50
C THR A 109 10.98 -13.21 8.83
N GLN A 110 10.87 -13.89 9.97
CA GLN A 110 11.79 -14.95 10.40
C GLN A 110 11.16 -16.34 10.29
N ARG A 111 9.82 -16.39 10.33
CA ARG A 111 9.06 -17.66 10.26
C ARG A 111 8.43 -17.90 8.90
N ARG A 112 8.70 -17.03 7.93
CA ARG A 112 8.10 -17.07 6.59
C ARG A 112 6.57 -17.01 6.61
N ALA A 113 6.02 -16.22 7.53
CA ALA A 113 4.59 -16.08 7.74
C ALA A 113 4.22 -14.60 7.81
N VAL A 114 3.66 -14.07 6.72
CA VAL A 114 3.33 -12.65 6.52
C VAL A 114 1.81 -12.45 6.49
N GLY A 115 1.31 -11.56 7.34
CA GLY A 115 -0.04 -11.03 7.27
C GLY A 115 -0.08 -9.71 6.50
N VAL A 116 -0.98 -9.56 5.55
CA VAL A 116 -1.17 -8.32 4.79
C VAL A 116 -2.51 -7.70 5.16
N LEU A 117 -2.49 -6.51 5.75
CA LEU A 117 -3.68 -5.71 5.98
C LEU A 117 -3.87 -4.78 4.78
N ALA A 118 -5.00 -4.86 4.10
CA ALA A 118 -5.23 -4.06 2.89
C ALA A 118 -6.71 -3.75 2.68
N THR A 119 -7.02 -2.93 1.67
CA THR A 119 -8.40 -2.66 1.26
C THR A 119 -9.03 -3.89 0.59
N THR A 120 -10.36 -3.90 0.50
CA THR A 120 -11.11 -5.01 -0.10
C THR A 120 -10.66 -5.30 -1.53
N LEU A 121 -10.53 -4.30 -2.39
CA LEU A 121 -10.10 -4.49 -3.77
C LEU A 121 -8.65 -4.99 -3.85
N THR A 122 -7.74 -4.49 -3.01
CA THR A 122 -6.34 -4.97 -2.96
C THR A 122 -6.28 -6.46 -2.60
N VAL A 123 -7.04 -6.89 -1.59
CA VAL A 123 -7.09 -8.30 -1.19
C VAL A 123 -7.69 -9.17 -2.30
N ARG A 124 -8.84 -8.77 -2.87
CA ARG A 124 -9.50 -9.49 -3.97
C ARG A 124 -8.62 -9.64 -5.20
N SER A 125 -7.76 -8.66 -5.48
CA SER A 125 -6.82 -8.72 -6.60
C SER A 125 -5.76 -9.82 -6.45
N GLY A 126 -5.42 -10.24 -5.23
CA GLY A 126 -4.33 -11.18 -4.93
C GLY A 126 -2.92 -10.62 -5.25
N ALA A 127 -2.78 -9.32 -5.49
CA ALA A 127 -1.53 -8.72 -5.96
C ALA A 127 -0.36 -8.92 -4.98
N TYR A 128 -0.61 -8.82 -3.67
CA TYR A 128 0.43 -9.08 -2.67
C TYR A 128 0.83 -10.56 -2.61
N VAL A 129 -0.14 -11.48 -2.73
CA VAL A 129 0.17 -12.92 -2.77
C VAL A 129 1.06 -13.25 -3.96
N ARG A 130 0.73 -12.72 -5.15
CA ARG A 130 1.59 -12.90 -6.33
C ARG A 130 2.97 -12.28 -6.12
N ALA A 131 3.03 -11.02 -5.68
CA ALA A 131 4.31 -10.33 -5.48
C ALA A 131 5.24 -11.04 -4.48
N VAL A 132 4.70 -11.58 -3.38
CA VAL A 132 5.48 -12.37 -2.42
C VAL A 132 5.93 -13.70 -3.04
N ARG A 133 5.05 -14.44 -3.69
CA ARG A 133 5.40 -15.72 -4.33
C ARG A 133 6.45 -15.60 -5.43
N ASP A 134 6.41 -14.50 -6.18
CA ASP A 134 7.40 -14.20 -7.23
C ASP A 134 8.78 -13.89 -6.65
N LEU A 135 8.85 -13.40 -5.42
CA LEU A 135 10.10 -13.06 -4.73
C LEU A 135 10.61 -14.21 -3.86
N ASP A 136 9.74 -14.87 -3.11
CA ASP A 136 10.03 -16.05 -2.28
C ASP A 136 8.78 -16.94 -2.19
N PRO A 137 8.73 -18.07 -2.94
CA PRO A 137 7.58 -18.96 -2.96
C PRO A 137 7.37 -19.76 -1.64
N PHE A 138 8.33 -19.69 -0.73
CA PHE A 138 8.27 -20.40 0.56
C PHE A 138 7.70 -19.54 1.69
N VAL A 139 7.31 -18.29 1.41
CA VAL A 139 6.66 -17.40 2.38
C VAL A 139 5.15 -17.60 2.31
N ASP A 140 4.55 -17.97 3.44
CA ASP A 140 3.09 -18.02 3.60
C ASP A 140 2.53 -16.60 3.75
N VAL A 141 1.47 -16.30 2.98
CA VAL A 141 0.81 -14.99 2.97
C VAL A 141 -0.65 -15.12 3.30
N ILE A 142 -1.08 -14.45 4.36
CA ILE A 142 -2.49 -14.28 4.69
C ILE A 142 -2.88 -12.82 4.46
N GLN A 143 -3.89 -12.58 3.62
CA GLN A 143 -4.43 -11.24 3.40
C GLN A 143 -5.70 -11.03 4.21
N LYS A 144 -5.83 -9.85 4.82
CA LYS A 144 -7.04 -9.43 5.53
C LYS A 144 -7.55 -8.11 4.96
N ALA A 145 -8.79 -8.13 4.45
CA ALA A 145 -9.49 -6.90 4.07
C ALA A 145 -9.93 -6.13 5.32
N CYS A 146 -9.62 -4.84 5.36
CA CYS A 146 -9.86 -3.96 6.50
C CYS A 146 -10.67 -2.71 6.10
N PRO A 147 -11.93 -2.87 5.65
CA PRO A 147 -12.72 -1.76 5.09
C PRO A 147 -12.99 -0.62 6.08
N LYS A 148 -13.01 -0.88 7.39
CA LYS A 148 -13.26 0.14 8.42
C LYS A 148 -12.10 1.11 8.63
N LEU A 149 -10.85 0.73 8.26
CA LEU A 149 -9.67 1.48 8.67
C LEU A 149 -9.47 2.78 7.90
N VAL A 150 -9.70 2.81 6.58
CA VAL A 150 -9.59 4.04 5.78
C VAL A 150 -10.57 5.11 6.25
N PRO A 151 -11.89 4.82 6.42
CA PRO A 151 -12.84 5.82 6.94
C PRO A 151 -12.46 6.38 8.31
N LEU A 152 -11.92 5.58 9.21
CA LEU A 152 -11.49 6.04 10.54
C LEU A 152 -10.29 6.99 10.45
N VAL A 153 -9.32 6.70 9.59
CA VAL A 153 -8.17 7.57 9.36
C VAL A 153 -8.61 8.89 8.74
N GLU A 154 -9.45 8.85 7.72
CA GLU A 154 -9.96 10.05 7.04
C GLU A 154 -10.80 10.94 7.96
N ALA A 155 -11.51 10.33 8.93
CA ALA A 155 -12.25 11.07 9.97
C ALA A 155 -11.34 11.64 11.07
N GLY A 156 -10.02 11.52 10.98
CA GLY A 156 -9.06 11.96 12.01
C GLY A 156 -9.10 11.13 13.30
N LYS A 157 -9.65 9.91 13.25
CA LYS A 157 -9.86 9.04 14.42
C LYS A 157 -8.81 7.94 14.58
N ALA A 158 -7.63 8.08 13.97
CA ALA A 158 -6.59 7.05 14.00
C ALA A 158 -6.17 6.61 15.41
N ASP A 159 -6.19 7.52 16.38
CA ASP A 159 -5.83 7.26 17.79
C ASP A 159 -7.05 7.00 18.70
N SER A 160 -8.24 6.81 18.13
CA SER A 160 -9.47 6.62 18.91
C SER A 160 -9.60 5.18 19.42
N PRO A 161 -10.40 4.95 20.51
CA PRO A 161 -10.75 3.60 20.95
C PRO A 161 -11.47 2.78 19.86
N GLU A 162 -12.26 3.45 19.01
CA GLU A 162 -12.95 2.84 17.86
C GLU A 162 -11.96 2.29 16.83
N ALA A 163 -10.87 3.04 16.53
CA ALA A 163 -9.81 2.57 15.65
C ALA A 163 -9.05 1.38 16.24
N LEU A 164 -8.74 1.42 17.53
CA LEU A 164 -8.09 0.31 18.23
C LEU A 164 -8.95 -0.97 18.18
N GLU A 165 -10.26 -0.86 18.37
CA GLU A 165 -11.17 -2.01 18.30
C GLU A 165 -11.27 -2.56 16.87
N ALA A 166 -11.36 -1.68 15.85
CA ALA A 166 -11.34 -2.11 14.47
C ALA A 166 -10.01 -2.80 14.09
N VAL A 167 -8.88 -2.28 14.57
CA VAL A 167 -7.57 -2.94 14.39
C VAL A 167 -7.54 -4.29 15.06
N ARG A 168 -8.07 -4.41 16.28
CA ARG A 168 -8.13 -5.70 17.01
C ARG A 168 -8.93 -6.76 16.24
N GLU A 169 -10.10 -6.39 15.68
CA GLU A 169 -10.93 -7.27 14.86
C GLU A 169 -10.14 -7.87 13.68
N TYR A 170 -9.24 -7.10 13.07
CA TYR A 170 -8.49 -7.56 11.89
C TYR A 170 -7.16 -8.22 12.22
N VAL A 171 -6.46 -7.76 13.24
CA VAL A 171 -5.10 -8.20 13.58
C VAL A 171 -5.09 -9.41 14.48
N ALA A 172 -5.93 -9.45 15.52
CA ALA A 172 -5.90 -10.53 16.51
C ALA A 172 -6.04 -11.94 15.88
N PRO A 173 -6.93 -12.16 14.88
CA PRO A 173 -7.04 -13.48 14.25
C PRO A 173 -5.81 -13.91 13.45
N LEU A 174 -4.92 -12.99 13.08
CA LEU A 174 -3.71 -13.30 12.31
C LEU A 174 -2.53 -13.70 13.21
N VAL A 175 -2.50 -13.20 14.44
CA VAL A 175 -1.35 -13.33 15.35
C VAL A 175 -1.60 -14.29 16.51
N SER A 176 -2.86 -14.71 16.76
CA SER A 176 -3.22 -15.62 17.83
C SER A 176 -2.72 -17.05 17.61
N GLU A 177 -2.50 -17.78 18.70
CA GLU A 177 -2.33 -19.24 18.64
C GLU A 177 -3.57 -19.88 18.03
N GLY A 178 -3.38 -20.75 17.02
CA GLY A 178 -4.48 -21.33 16.25
C GLY A 178 -4.93 -20.50 15.06
N ALA A 179 -4.20 -19.45 14.69
CA ALA A 179 -4.39 -18.73 13.44
C ALA A 179 -4.32 -19.67 12.22
N ALA A 180 -4.84 -19.20 11.08
CA ALA A 180 -4.86 -19.96 9.82
C ALA A 180 -3.47 -20.44 9.35
N VAL A 181 -2.39 -19.80 9.84
CA VAL A 181 -1.01 -20.29 9.73
C VAL A 181 -0.50 -20.52 11.16
N SER A 182 -0.11 -21.72 11.46
CA SER A 182 0.51 -22.05 12.76
C SER A 182 2.04 -21.97 12.64
N PRO A 183 2.72 -21.20 13.45
CA PRO A 183 2.32 -20.59 14.74
C PRO A 183 1.80 -19.12 14.65
N GLY A 184 1.11 -18.73 13.61
CA GLY A 184 0.65 -17.37 13.35
C GLY A 184 1.69 -16.51 12.60
N VAL A 185 1.27 -15.35 12.09
CA VAL A 185 2.17 -14.45 11.37
C VAL A 185 3.15 -13.78 12.33
N ASP A 186 4.39 -13.59 11.90
CA ASP A 186 5.42 -12.84 12.64
C ASP A 186 5.70 -11.47 12.02
N THR A 187 5.09 -11.19 10.90
CA THR A 187 5.24 -9.91 10.19
C THR A 187 3.89 -9.46 9.65
N LEU A 188 3.51 -8.22 9.92
CA LEU A 188 2.33 -7.57 9.37
C LEU A 188 2.77 -6.48 8.39
N LEU A 189 2.28 -6.56 7.16
CA LEU A 189 2.47 -5.55 6.13
C LEU A 189 1.24 -4.64 6.05
N LEU A 190 1.45 -3.35 6.24
CA LEU A 190 0.44 -2.31 6.05
C LEU A 190 0.31 -2.00 4.56
N GLY A 191 -0.59 -2.68 3.89
CA GLY A 191 -0.83 -2.64 2.44
C GLY A 191 -1.82 -1.55 2.01
N CYS A 192 -1.82 -0.40 2.68
CA CYS A 192 -2.59 0.79 2.34
C CYS A 192 -1.84 2.03 2.85
N THR A 193 -1.86 3.11 2.08
CA THR A 193 -1.18 4.39 2.41
C THR A 193 -1.71 5.06 3.67
N HIS A 194 -2.92 4.75 4.10
CA HIS A 194 -3.54 5.25 5.33
C HIS A 194 -3.08 4.49 6.59
N TYR A 195 -2.75 3.21 6.46
CA TYR A 195 -2.51 2.33 7.61
C TYR A 195 -1.23 2.63 8.41
N PRO A 196 -0.17 3.29 7.87
CA PRO A 196 0.93 3.78 8.68
C PRO A 196 0.50 4.71 9.83
N LEU A 197 -0.63 5.43 9.69
CA LEU A 197 -1.20 6.26 10.74
C LEU A 197 -1.80 5.44 11.91
N LEU A 198 -2.11 4.16 11.69
CA LEU A 198 -2.59 3.20 12.68
C LEU A 198 -1.48 2.29 13.22
N ARG A 199 -0.20 2.53 12.84
CA ARG A 199 0.94 1.65 13.19
C ARG A 199 1.02 1.36 14.69
N SER A 200 0.82 2.37 15.54
CA SER A 200 0.86 2.22 17.00
C SER A 200 -0.23 1.27 17.51
N ALA A 201 -1.47 1.42 17.00
CA ALA A 201 -2.58 0.53 17.34
C ALA A 201 -2.33 -0.91 16.83
N VAL A 202 -1.84 -1.05 15.59
CA VAL A 202 -1.49 -2.36 15.03
C VAL A 202 -0.41 -3.04 15.85
N ALA A 203 0.67 -2.34 16.20
CA ALA A 203 1.76 -2.89 17.00
C ALA A 203 1.30 -3.28 18.41
N ALA A 204 0.45 -2.47 19.04
CA ALA A 204 -0.10 -2.77 20.37
C ALA A 204 -0.97 -4.05 20.37
N VAL A 205 -1.77 -4.26 19.33
CA VAL A 205 -2.60 -5.47 19.20
C VAL A 205 -1.77 -6.69 18.78
N ALA A 206 -0.81 -6.51 17.89
CA ALA A 206 0.02 -7.58 17.37
C ALA A 206 0.99 -8.16 18.43
N GLY A 207 1.41 -7.32 19.37
CA GLY A 207 2.37 -7.71 20.41
C GLY A 207 3.84 -7.66 19.96
N PRO A 208 4.79 -7.80 20.91
CA PRO A 208 6.22 -7.55 20.66
C PRO A 208 6.89 -8.59 19.74
N GLY A 209 6.26 -9.74 19.53
CA GLY A 209 6.79 -10.81 18.67
C GLY A 209 6.48 -10.63 17.17
N VAL A 210 5.73 -9.59 16.81
CA VAL A 210 5.28 -9.35 15.43
C VAL A 210 5.88 -8.04 14.89
N ARG A 211 6.55 -8.11 13.77
CA ARG A 211 7.09 -6.93 13.07
C ARG A 211 6.02 -6.26 12.23
N VAL A 212 5.97 -4.94 12.25
CA VAL A 212 5.05 -4.15 11.41
C VAL A 212 5.88 -3.38 10.37
N VAL A 213 5.63 -3.66 9.11
CA VAL A 213 6.23 -2.98 7.96
C VAL A 213 5.16 -2.30 7.11
N ASP A 214 5.54 -1.31 6.32
CA ASP A 214 4.62 -0.66 5.38
C ASP A 214 5.26 -0.48 4.01
N SER A 215 4.43 -0.25 3.01
CA SER A 215 4.85 -0.07 1.63
C SER A 215 5.42 1.32 1.31
N ALA A 216 5.41 2.24 2.28
CA ALA A 216 5.91 3.61 2.09
C ALA A 216 7.39 3.74 2.48
N ALA A 217 7.83 3.03 3.53
CA ALA A 217 9.19 3.10 4.07
C ALA A 217 10.17 2.12 3.40
N THR A 218 9.88 1.68 2.17
CA THR A 218 10.64 0.62 1.47
C THR A 218 11.32 1.12 0.19
#